data_7c2dc74560046434d25f6afba01c993c
#
_entry.id   7c2dc74560046434d25f6afba01c993c
#
_cell.length_a   1.000
_cell.length_b   1.000
_cell.length_c   1.000
_cell.angle_alpha   90.00
_cell.angle_beta   90.00
_cell.angle_gamma   90.00
#
_symmetry.space_group_name_H-M   'P 1'
#
loop_
_entity.id
_entity.type
_entity.pdbx_description
1 polymer ?
#
loop_
_entity_poly.entity_id
_entity_poly.type
_entity_poly.pdbx_seq_one_letter_code
_entity_poly.pdbx_strand_id
1 'polypeptide(L)'
;MKLPLEAITKNNNTSADELVNTVDNFNIAKVPDNYVMQGYGDYSSIEYIEHDQKAKVKFIKYVEGTARKSLELKLYLDFLRENTNMQACKILNGVDSESARIELHHYPFTLFDIARIIVDKAIMNKSDISSFKIIEEIVEVHYKGLVGLVPLSETVHELVHAGKITISLASVTGNWQEFVRLYAEYLQPEDIDKLKFLIHASSTQSLENENRRKLKVIKRVISYEPPKEKVENDGQTTDPEL
;
A
#
# COMPACT_ATOMS: atom_id res chain seq x y z
N MET A 1 15.58 2.88 16.25
CA MET A 1 15.00 3.36 17.50
C MET A 1 15.52 2.47 18.62
N LYS A 2 16.47 2.94 19.44
CA LYS A 2 16.96 2.18 20.59
C LYS A 2 15.90 2.27 21.68
N LEU A 3 15.28 1.14 22.04
CA LEU A 3 14.45 1.07 23.24
C LEU A 3 15.30 1.49 24.44
N PRO A 4 14.81 2.37 25.33
CA PRO A 4 15.58 2.74 26.53
C PRO A 4 15.75 1.51 27.41
N LEU A 5 16.99 1.18 27.73
CA LEU A 5 17.37 0.05 28.60
C LEU A 5 16.61 0.05 29.95
N GLU A 6 16.15 1.21 30.39
CA GLU A 6 15.41 1.40 31.65
C GLU A 6 14.03 0.71 31.69
N ALA A 7 13.45 0.37 30.51
CA ALA A 7 12.17 -0.33 30.46
C ALA A 7 12.28 -1.83 30.77
N ILE A 8 13.47 -2.39 30.62
CA ILE A 8 13.75 -3.84 30.81
C ILE A 8 14.11 -4.16 32.27
N THR A 9 14.64 -3.17 32.98
CA THR A 9 15.18 -3.39 34.35
C THR A 9 14.14 -3.31 35.47
N LYS A 10 12.90 -2.93 35.20
CA LYS A 10 11.88 -2.70 36.24
C LYS A 10 11.19 -3.97 36.78
N ASN A 11 11.38 -5.14 36.18
CA ASN A 11 10.68 -6.35 36.61
C ASN A 11 11.54 -7.55 37.04
N ASN A 12 12.86 -7.46 36.95
CA ASN A 12 13.76 -8.49 37.52
C ASN A 12 14.92 -7.80 38.22
N ASN A 13 15.25 -8.20 39.44
CA ASN A 13 16.39 -7.74 40.25
C ASN A 13 17.78 -8.08 39.63
N THR A 14 17.89 -8.06 38.33
CA THR A 14 19.13 -8.38 37.59
C THR A 14 19.85 -7.05 37.32
N SER A 15 21.13 -6.94 37.73
CA SER A 15 21.92 -5.73 37.49
C SER A 15 22.19 -5.54 35.98
N ALA A 16 22.38 -4.29 35.53
CA ALA A 16 22.68 -3.95 34.15
C ALA A 16 23.93 -4.72 33.64
N ASP A 17 24.91 -4.95 34.52
CA ASP A 17 26.15 -5.69 34.23
C ASP A 17 25.90 -7.19 34.03
N GLU A 18 24.92 -7.78 34.75
CA GLU A 18 24.50 -9.16 34.53
C GLU A 18 23.79 -9.34 33.20
N LEU A 19 22.97 -8.36 32.79
CA LEU A 19 22.32 -8.37 31.46
C LEU A 19 23.33 -8.24 30.32
N VAL A 20 24.32 -7.36 30.45
CA VAL A 20 25.40 -7.20 29.46
C VAL A 20 26.23 -8.49 29.38
N ASN A 21 26.61 -9.08 30.52
CA ASN A 21 27.34 -10.35 30.55
C ASN A 21 26.50 -11.52 30.01
N THR A 22 25.17 -11.48 30.16
CA THR A 22 24.26 -12.51 29.59
C THR A 22 24.13 -12.35 28.10
N VAL A 23 24.14 -11.12 27.59
CA VAL A 23 24.08 -10.83 26.13
C VAL A 23 25.43 -11.18 25.48
N ASP A 24 26.56 -10.89 26.12
CA ASP A 24 27.90 -11.22 25.63
C ASP A 24 28.21 -12.73 25.72
N ASN A 25 27.61 -13.45 26.70
CA ASN A 25 27.68 -14.89 26.82
C ASN A 25 26.58 -15.64 26.08
N PHE A 26 25.60 -14.93 25.46
CA PHE A 26 24.80 -15.54 24.43
C PHE A 26 25.79 -15.89 23.30
N ASN A 27 26.30 -17.10 23.39
CA ASN A 27 26.93 -17.75 22.27
C ASN A 27 25.85 -17.76 21.17
N ILE A 28 25.84 -16.72 20.34
CA ILE A 28 25.17 -16.76 19.05
C ILE A 28 25.89 -17.92 18.41
N ALA A 29 25.30 -19.10 18.54
CA ALA A 29 25.78 -20.29 17.89
C ALA A 29 26.06 -19.80 16.48
N LYS A 30 27.34 -19.81 16.05
CA LYS A 30 27.71 -19.32 14.73
C LYS A 30 26.71 -19.96 13.80
N VAL A 31 25.78 -19.15 13.31
CA VAL A 31 24.79 -19.62 12.35
C VAL A 31 25.66 -20.22 11.26
N PRO A 32 25.58 -21.53 10.99
CA PRO A 32 26.41 -22.14 9.97
C PRO A 32 26.27 -21.30 8.71
N ASP A 33 27.37 -21.03 7.99
CA ASP A 33 27.39 -20.21 6.77
C ASP A 33 26.35 -20.70 5.71
N ASN A 34 25.84 -21.93 5.89
CA ASN A 34 24.79 -22.56 5.10
C ASN A 34 23.42 -22.61 5.81
N TYR A 35 23.25 -21.91 6.94
CA TYR A 35 21.94 -21.82 7.60
C TYR A 35 21.02 -20.92 6.79
N VAL A 36 20.36 -21.52 5.82
CA VAL A 36 19.20 -20.95 5.17
C VAL A 36 18.09 -20.95 6.21
N MET A 37 17.64 -19.79 6.65
CA MET A 37 16.46 -19.68 7.51
C MET A 37 15.27 -20.30 6.76
N GLN A 38 15.02 -21.57 7.02
CA GLN A 38 13.81 -22.26 6.52
C GLN A 38 12.62 -21.58 7.17
N GLY A 39 11.90 -20.80 6.38
CA GLY A 39 10.70 -20.11 6.84
C GLY A 39 10.54 -18.69 6.33
N TYR A 40 11.62 -18.04 5.97
CA TYR A 40 11.57 -16.78 5.21
C TYR A 40 11.98 -17.13 3.78
N GLY A 41 11.01 -17.09 2.88
CA GLY A 41 11.10 -17.54 1.50
C GLY A 41 12.48 -17.41 0.89
N ASP A 42 12.87 -18.38 0.09
CA ASP A 42 14.18 -18.57 -0.51
C ASP A 42 14.96 -17.26 -0.65
N TYR A 43 16.00 -17.08 0.17
CA TYR A 43 17.03 -16.09 -0.07
C TYR A 43 17.79 -16.54 -1.30
N SER A 44 17.21 -16.22 -2.42
CA SER A 44 17.85 -16.50 -3.69
C SER A 44 19.06 -15.59 -3.78
N SER A 45 20.21 -16.14 -4.12
CA SER A 45 21.35 -15.31 -4.53
C SER A 45 20.87 -14.32 -5.60
N ILE A 46 21.50 -13.15 -5.68
CA ILE A 46 21.21 -12.16 -6.75
C ILE A 46 21.13 -12.86 -8.10
N GLU A 47 22.05 -13.76 -8.39
CA GLU A 47 22.12 -14.54 -9.62
C GLU A 47 20.83 -15.32 -9.88
N TYR A 48 20.22 -15.91 -8.87
CA TYR A 48 18.96 -16.65 -9.07
C TYR A 48 17.79 -15.71 -9.36
N ILE A 49 17.69 -14.58 -8.66
CA ILE A 49 16.61 -13.58 -8.88
C ILE A 49 16.80 -12.87 -10.23
N GLU A 50 18.06 -12.63 -10.63
CA GLU A 50 18.39 -11.97 -11.90
C GLU A 50 18.03 -12.85 -13.11
N HIS A 51 18.26 -14.15 -13.02
CA HIS A 51 18.09 -15.08 -14.15
C HIS A 51 16.74 -15.78 -14.17
N ASP A 52 16.00 -15.85 -13.05
CA ASP A 52 14.65 -16.43 -12.99
C ASP A 52 13.58 -15.38 -12.77
N GLN A 53 12.90 -14.99 -13.83
CA GLN A 53 11.80 -14.03 -13.77
C GLN A 53 10.66 -14.45 -12.84
N LYS A 54 10.39 -15.76 -12.70
CA LYS A 54 9.34 -16.24 -11.78
C LYS A 54 9.76 -16.07 -10.33
N ALA A 55 11.02 -16.39 -10.03
CA ALA A 55 11.60 -16.16 -8.70
C ALA A 55 11.61 -14.68 -8.35
N LYS A 56 12.01 -13.81 -9.29
CA LYS A 56 11.97 -12.37 -9.13
C LYS A 56 10.58 -11.86 -8.77
N VAL A 57 9.56 -12.24 -9.54
CA VAL A 57 8.17 -11.84 -9.28
C VAL A 57 7.67 -12.36 -7.92
N LYS A 58 8.02 -13.60 -7.56
CA LYS A 58 7.69 -14.19 -6.25
C LYS A 58 8.33 -13.39 -5.11
N PHE A 59 9.60 -13.03 -5.25
CA PHE A 59 10.31 -12.22 -4.27
C PHE A 59 9.72 -10.82 -4.13
N ILE A 60 9.40 -10.14 -5.25
CA ILE A 60 8.75 -8.82 -5.24
C ILE A 60 7.41 -8.88 -4.51
N LYS A 61 6.56 -9.88 -4.79
CA LYS A 61 5.28 -10.08 -4.10
C LYS A 61 5.46 -10.33 -2.60
N TYR A 62 6.50 -11.06 -2.23
CA TYR A 62 6.82 -11.32 -0.83
C TYR A 62 7.20 -10.04 -0.09
N VAL A 63 8.14 -9.24 -0.62
CA VAL A 63 8.57 -7.99 0.02
C VAL A 63 7.46 -6.94 0.03
N GLU A 64 6.67 -6.84 -1.04
CA GLU A 64 5.47 -5.99 -1.09
C GLU A 64 4.46 -6.38 -0.01
N GLY A 65 4.12 -7.66 0.07
CA GLY A 65 3.14 -8.16 1.05
C GLY A 65 3.63 -8.00 2.50
N THR A 66 4.93 -8.12 2.73
CA THR A 66 5.55 -7.91 4.05
C THR A 66 5.57 -6.42 4.41
N ALA A 67 5.98 -5.56 3.48
CA ALA A 67 5.94 -4.11 3.68
C ALA A 67 4.52 -3.62 3.99
N ARG A 68 3.51 -4.10 3.27
CA ARG A 68 2.09 -3.78 3.48
C ARG A 68 1.59 -4.15 4.89
N LYS A 69 2.16 -5.20 5.49
CA LYS A 69 1.80 -5.68 6.83
C LYS A 69 2.68 -5.09 7.93
N SER A 70 3.77 -4.40 7.59
CA SER A 70 4.68 -3.83 8.57
C SER A 70 3.97 -2.78 9.43
N LEU A 71 4.37 -2.72 10.69
CA LEU A 71 3.84 -1.73 11.63
C LEU A 71 4.19 -0.31 11.19
N GLU A 72 5.41 -0.14 10.70
CA GLU A 72 5.94 1.15 10.26
C GLU A 72 5.10 1.75 9.14
N LEU A 73 4.81 0.96 8.09
CA LEU A 73 3.99 1.46 6.98
C LEU A 73 2.55 1.74 7.43
N LYS A 74 1.98 0.90 8.29
CA LYS A 74 0.64 1.15 8.86
C LYS A 74 0.60 2.46 9.63
N LEU A 75 1.54 2.67 10.57
CA LEU A 75 1.63 3.90 11.36
C LEU A 75 1.80 5.13 10.47
N TYR A 76 2.59 5.05 9.40
CA TYR A 76 2.72 6.13 8.44
C TYR A 76 1.40 6.45 7.73
N LEU A 77 0.68 5.43 7.23
CA LEU A 77 -0.59 5.63 6.54
C LEU A 77 -1.68 6.14 7.50
N ASP A 78 -1.69 5.69 8.74
CA ASP A 78 -2.63 6.18 9.76
C ASP A 78 -2.31 7.63 10.14
N PHE A 79 -1.03 7.97 10.31
CA PHE A 79 -0.59 9.35 10.50
C PHE A 79 -1.08 10.26 9.36
N LEU A 80 -0.96 9.84 8.10
CA LEU A 80 -1.46 10.61 6.97
C LEU A 80 -2.98 10.80 7.01
N ARG A 81 -3.73 9.77 7.37
CA ARG A 81 -5.19 9.87 7.51
C ARG A 81 -5.60 10.86 8.59
N GLU A 82 -4.94 10.81 9.75
CA GLU A 82 -5.31 11.62 10.91
C GLU A 82 -4.84 13.08 10.79
N ASN A 83 -3.69 13.32 10.17
CA ASN A 83 -3.03 14.63 10.20
C ASN A 83 -3.07 15.37 8.85
N THR A 84 -3.68 14.76 7.82
CA THR A 84 -3.80 15.38 6.51
C THR A 84 -5.23 15.21 5.96
N ASN A 85 -5.55 15.89 4.84
CA ASN A 85 -6.86 15.80 4.20
C ASN A 85 -7.06 14.47 3.42
N MET A 86 -6.59 13.34 3.97
CA MET A 86 -6.71 12.01 3.35
C MET A 86 -7.87 11.18 3.89
N GLN A 87 -8.82 11.80 4.57
CA GLN A 87 -10.05 11.16 5.06
C GLN A 87 -11.24 11.26 4.09
N ALA A 88 -11.09 11.99 2.99
CA ALA A 88 -12.14 12.17 2.01
C ALA A 88 -11.71 11.66 0.63
N CYS A 89 -12.65 11.06 -0.10
CA CYS A 89 -12.41 10.59 -1.46
C CYS A 89 -12.05 11.75 -2.39
N LYS A 90 -10.89 11.65 -3.04
CA LYS A 90 -10.40 12.72 -3.93
C LYS A 90 -11.20 12.85 -5.22
N ILE A 91 -11.94 11.81 -5.59
CA ILE A 91 -12.67 11.72 -6.87
C ILE A 91 -14.16 11.99 -6.67
N LEU A 92 -14.75 11.53 -5.56
CA LEU A 92 -16.16 11.74 -5.23
C LEU A 92 -16.31 12.89 -4.24
N ASN A 93 -16.98 13.94 -4.63
CA ASN A 93 -17.28 15.05 -3.73
C ASN A 93 -18.27 14.63 -2.65
N GLY A 94 -17.97 14.98 -1.39
CA GLY A 94 -18.85 14.73 -0.25
C GLY A 94 -18.86 13.27 0.22
N VAL A 95 -17.84 12.49 -0.15
CA VAL A 95 -17.62 11.14 0.38
C VAL A 95 -16.34 11.15 1.21
N ASP A 96 -16.48 10.90 2.49
CA ASP A 96 -15.43 10.90 3.50
C ASP A 96 -15.47 9.61 4.35
N SER A 97 -14.62 9.55 5.37
CA SER A 97 -14.53 8.40 6.28
C SER A 97 -15.78 8.20 7.16
N GLU A 98 -16.69 9.19 7.28
CA GLU A 98 -17.95 9.05 7.98
C GLU A 98 -19.00 8.35 7.11
N SER A 99 -18.93 8.55 5.80
CA SER A 99 -19.91 8.04 4.82
C SER A 99 -19.45 6.79 4.09
N ALA A 100 -18.14 6.53 3.99
CA ALA A 100 -17.57 5.37 3.29
C ALA A 100 -16.18 5.01 3.80
N ARG A 101 -15.78 3.76 3.57
CA ARG A 101 -14.38 3.34 3.78
C ARG A 101 -13.47 4.04 2.79
N ILE A 102 -12.48 4.81 3.30
CA ILE A 102 -11.47 5.49 2.49
C ILE A 102 -10.16 4.70 2.55
N GLU A 103 -9.65 4.36 1.38
CA GLU A 103 -8.39 3.65 1.20
C GLU A 103 -7.34 4.56 0.56
N LEU A 104 -6.09 4.48 1.02
CA LEU A 104 -4.98 5.22 0.41
C LEU A 104 -4.41 4.37 -0.73
N HIS A 105 -4.71 4.78 -1.95
CA HIS A 105 -4.27 4.12 -3.17
C HIS A 105 -2.91 4.66 -3.62
N HIS A 106 -1.94 3.78 -3.82
CA HIS A 106 -0.63 4.14 -4.37
C HIS A 106 -0.74 4.49 -5.86
N TYR A 107 -0.26 5.68 -6.25
CA TYR A 107 -0.34 6.18 -7.61
C TYR A 107 0.72 7.26 -7.89
N PRO A 108 1.37 7.34 -9.06
CA PRO A 108 1.14 6.55 -10.28
C PRO A 108 1.68 5.12 -10.23
N PHE A 109 2.55 4.81 -9.29
CA PHE A 109 3.11 3.47 -9.07
C PHE A 109 2.35 2.77 -7.95
N THR A 110 1.97 1.51 -8.17
CA THR A 110 1.44 0.65 -7.11
C THR A 110 2.55 0.28 -6.13
N LEU A 111 2.21 -0.23 -4.95
CA LEU A 111 3.22 -0.72 -4.00
C LEU A 111 4.07 -1.85 -4.60
N PHE A 112 3.46 -2.68 -5.49
CA PHE A 112 4.19 -3.68 -6.25
C PHE A 112 5.21 -3.05 -7.21
N ASP A 113 4.82 -1.98 -7.94
CA ASP A 113 5.74 -1.27 -8.85
C ASP A 113 6.91 -0.66 -8.07
N ILE A 114 6.65 -0.04 -6.92
CA ILE A 114 7.68 0.53 -6.03
C ILE A 114 8.64 -0.57 -5.57
N ALA A 115 8.12 -1.69 -5.07
CA ALA A 115 8.95 -2.82 -4.64
C ALA A 115 9.80 -3.38 -5.80
N ARG A 116 9.22 -3.50 -7.00
CA ARG A 116 9.93 -3.94 -8.20
C ARG A 116 11.07 -3.00 -8.57
N ILE A 117 10.82 -1.71 -8.59
CA ILE A 117 11.83 -0.68 -8.94
C ILE A 117 13.00 -0.74 -7.94
N ILE A 118 12.73 -0.90 -6.65
CA ILE A 118 13.76 -1.02 -5.61
C ILE A 118 14.55 -2.32 -5.78
N VAL A 119 13.89 -3.43 -6.10
CA VAL A 119 14.55 -4.71 -6.41
C VAL A 119 15.42 -4.58 -7.67
N ASP A 120 14.91 -3.95 -8.73
CA ASP A 120 15.66 -3.71 -9.97
C ASP A 120 16.92 -2.86 -9.71
N LYS A 121 16.82 -1.84 -8.86
CA LYS A 121 17.96 -1.05 -8.39
C LYS A 121 19.00 -1.94 -7.68
N ALA A 122 18.55 -2.81 -6.78
CA ALA A 122 19.47 -3.68 -6.03
C ALA A 122 20.19 -4.66 -6.96
N ILE A 123 19.49 -5.22 -7.95
CA ILE A 123 20.06 -6.11 -8.98
C ILE A 123 21.10 -5.35 -9.83
N MET A 124 20.71 -4.20 -10.40
CA MET A 124 21.60 -3.43 -11.28
C MET A 124 22.86 -2.96 -10.57
N ASN A 125 22.75 -2.58 -9.30
CA ASN A 125 23.88 -2.15 -8.48
C ASN A 125 24.67 -3.31 -7.88
N LYS A 126 24.30 -4.58 -8.18
CA LYS A 126 24.91 -5.79 -7.60
C LYS A 126 25.03 -5.70 -6.07
N SER A 127 24.06 -5.06 -5.43
CA SER A 127 24.01 -4.93 -3.98
C SER A 127 23.40 -6.20 -3.35
N ASP A 128 23.75 -6.49 -2.10
CA ASP A 128 23.14 -7.61 -1.38
C ASP A 128 21.61 -7.47 -1.37
N ILE A 129 20.92 -8.41 -2.00
CA ILE A 129 19.46 -8.47 -1.99
C ILE A 129 19.03 -9.19 -0.72
N SER A 130 18.65 -8.41 0.28
CA SER A 130 17.98 -8.89 1.49
C SER A 130 16.56 -8.37 1.51
N SER A 131 15.60 -9.25 1.84
CA SER A 131 14.20 -8.81 1.99
C SER A 131 14.08 -7.68 3.02
N PHE A 132 14.89 -7.68 4.07
CA PHE A 132 14.90 -6.61 5.07
C PHE A 132 15.34 -5.27 4.47
N LYS A 133 16.44 -5.23 3.71
CA LYS A 133 16.93 -4.00 3.06
C LYS A 133 15.91 -3.45 2.05
N ILE A 134 15.28 -4.33 1.28
CA ILE A 134 14.24 -3.93 0.32
C ILE A 134 13.02 -3.38 1.04
N ILE A 135 12.53 -4.04 2.10
CA ILE A 135 11.39 -3.59 2.89
C ILE A 135 11.72 -2.27 3.60
N GLU A 136 12.92 -2.15 4.18
CA GLU A 136 13.39 -0.92 4.80
C GLU A 136 13.37 0.25 3.80
N GLU A 137 13.89 0.06 2.59
CA GLU A 137 13.88 1.10 1.55
C GLU A 137 12.46 1.43 1.09
N ILE A 138 11.55 0.43 0.96
CA ILE A 138 10.14 0.67 0.66
C ILE A 138 9.52 1.58 1.73
N VAL A 139 9.75 1.29 3.01
CA VAL A 139 9.24 2.10 4.13
C VAL A 139 9.88 3.50 4.12
N GLU A 140 11.17 3.58 3.88
CA GLU A 140 11.93 4.83 3.85
C GLU A 140 11.40 5.79 2.78
N VAL A 141 11.13 5.33 1.55
CA VAL A 141 10.58 6.19 0.50
C VAL A 141 9.19 6.71 0.83
N HIS A 142 8.40 5.97 1.62
CA HIS A 142 7.13 6.46 2.16
C HIS A 142 7.35 7.57 3.18
N TYR A 143 8.19 7.34 4.19
CA TYR A 143 8.48 8.35 5.23
C TYR A 143 9.14 9.62 4.66
N LYS A 144 9.87 9.52 3.56
CA LYS A 144 10.39 10.67 2.81
C LYS A 144 9.33 11.38 1.98
N GLY A 145 8.09 10.89 1.96
CA GLY A 145 7.01 11.46 1.17
C GLY A 145 7.21 11.36 -0.34
N LEU A 146 8.06 10.43 -0.80
CA LEU A 146 8.37 10.24 -2.23
C LEU A 146 7.30 9.42 -2.95
N VAL A 147 6.44 8.74 -2.22
CA VAL A 147 5.39 7.89 -2.77
C VAL A 147 4.12 8.70 -2.98
N GLY A 148 3.55 8.59 -4.17
CA GLY A 148 2.27 9.19 -4.48
C GLY A 148 1.11 8.38 -3.90
N LEU A 149 0.18 9.06 -3.22
CA LEU A 149 -1.01 8.49 -2.60
C LEU A 149 -2.25 9.30 -2.98
N VAL A 150 -3.37 8.59 -3.16
CA VAL A 150 -4.69 9.19 -3.43
C VAL A 150 -5.72 8.54 -2.52
N PRO A 151 -6.43 9.30 -1.69
CA PRO A 151 -7.54 8.76 -0.89
C PRO A 151 -8.75 8.51 -1.79
N LEU A 152 -9.23 7.28 -1.81
CA LEU A 152 -10.35 6.82 -2.63
C LEU A 152 -11.37 6.08 -1.75
N SER A 153 -12.66 6.23 -2.04
CA SER A 153 -13.64 5.30 -1.51
C SER A 153 -13.42 3.90 -2.11
N GLU A 154 -13.76 2.86 -1.36
CA GLU A 154 -13.58 1.46 -1.77
C GLU A 154 -14.11 1.20 -3.19
N THR A 155 -15.31 1.69 -3.51
CA THR A 155 -15.89 1.54 -4.85
C THR A 155 -15.04 2.20 -5.95
N VAL A 156 -14.51 3.41 -5.71
CA VAL A 156 -13.64 4.09 -6.69
C VAL A 156 -12.31 3.36 -6.80
N HIS A 157 -11.77 2.87 -5.69
CA HIS A 157 -10.53 2.09 -5.66
C HIS A 157 -10.64 0.83 -6.53
N GLU A 158 -11.74 0.07 -6.41
CA GLU A 158 -12.02 -1.09 -7.26
C GLU A 158 -12.12 -0.71 -8.76
N LEU A 159 -12.77 0.41 -9.08
CA LEU A 159 -12.90 0.88 -10.45
C LEU A 159 -11.56 1.31 -11.07
N VAL A 160 -10.67 1.88 -10.26
CA VAL A 160 -9.30 2.21 -10.67
C VAL A 160 -8.52 0.93 -10.96
N HIS A 161 -8.59 -0.07 -10.08
CA HIS A 161 -7.94 -1.37 -10.30
C HIS A 161 -8.50 -2.11 -11.53
N ALA A 162 -9.79 -1.97 -11.79
CA ALA A 162 -10.43 -2.53 -13.00
C ALA A 162 -10.13 -1.73 -14.29
N GLY A 163 -9.31 -0.66 -14.21
CA GLY A 163 -8.99 0.20 -15.34
C GLY A 163 -10.16 1.01 -15.89
N LYS A 164 -11.27 1.09 -15.13
CA LYS A 164 -12.48 1.83 -15.54
C LYS A 164 -12.38 3.33 -15.29
N ILE A 165 -11.58 3.73 -14.31
CA ILE A 165 -11.31 5.13 -13.96
C ILE A 165 -9.80 5.35 -13.98
N THR A 166 -9.38 6.45 -14.59
CA THR A 166 -7.98 6.92 -14.55
C THR A 166 -7.90 8.12 -13.63
N ILE A 167 -6.97 8.10 -12.68
CA ILE A 167 -6.76 9.19 -11.73
C ILE A 167 -5.90 10.27 -12.40
N SER A 168 -6.27 11.53 -12.24
CA SER A 168 -5.41 12.64 -12.65
C SER A 168 -4.20 12.75 -11.71
N LEU A 169 -3.01 12.96 -12.27
CA LEU A 169 -1.80 13.20 -11.49
C LEU A 169 -1.89 14.44 -10.58
N ALA A 170 -2.77 15.39 -10.91
CA ALA A 170 -3.07 16.55 -10.07
C ALA A 170 -3.78 16.18 -8.74
N SER A 171 -4.37 14.99 -8.68
CA SER A 171 -5.03 14.47 -7.47
C SER A 171 -4.11 13.70 -6.53
N VAL A 172 -2.87 13.49 -6.94
CA VAL A 172 -1.88 12.69 -6.19
C VAL A 172 -1.19 13.57 -5.15
N THR A 173 -1.15 13.07 -3.92
CA THR A 173 -0.39 13.68 -2.83
C THR A 173 0.92 12.92 -2.65
N GLY A 174 2.01 13.62 -2.37
CA GLY A 174 3.37 13.07 -2.28
C GLY A 174 4.26 13.53 -3.44
N ASN A 175 5.56 13.47 -3.24
CA ASN A 175 6.56 13.93 -4.21
C ASN A 175 7.00 12.77 -5.13
N TRP A 176 6.02 12.14 -5.81
CA TRP A 176 6.26 11.03 -6.72
C TRP A 176 7.18 11.41 -7.90
N GLN A 177 7.25 12.69 -8.27
CA GLN A 177 8.16 13.18 -9.29
C GLN A 177 9.62 13.01 -8.87
N GLU A 178 9.90 13.28 -7.60
CA GLU A 178 11.24 13.07 -7.04
C GLU A 178 11.58 11.58 -6.96
N PHE A 179 10.60 10.70 -6.65
CA PHE A 179 10.79 9.27 -6.76
C PHE A 179 11.21 8.88 -8.19
N VAL A 180 10.48 9.36 -9.20
CA VAL A 180 10.83 9.12 -10.61
C VAL A 180 12.24 9.59 -10.92
N ARG A 181 12.63 10.77 -10.44
CA ARG A 181 13.98 11.33 -10.67
C ARG A 181 15.08 10.47 -10.05
N LEU A 182 14.87 10.02 -8.81
CA LEU A 182 15.85 9.23 -8.06
C LEU A 182 15.99 7.79 -8.57
N TYR A 183 14.92 7.24 -9.13
CA TYR A 183 14.85 5.85 -9.59
C TYR A 183 14.75 5.73 -11.11
N ALA A 184 15.06 6.81 -11.85
CA ALA A 184 14.87 6.87 -13.31
C ALA A 184 15.57 5.73 -14.07
N GLU A 185 16.78 5.36 -13.64
CA GLU A 185 17.60 4.32 -14.28
C GLU A 185 17.02 2.90 -14.10
N TYR A 186 16.12 2.72 -13.12
CA TYR A 186 15.53 1.42 -12.75
C TYR A 186 14.09 1.27 -13.25
N LEU A 187 13.56 2.30 -13.94
CA LEU A 187 12.23 2.26 -14.55
C LEU A 187 12.26 1.41 -15.81
N GLN A 188 11.27 0.54 -15.93
CA GLN A 188 11.07 -0.25 -17.14
C GLN A 188 10.38 0.59 -18.23
N PRO A 189 10.48 0.22 -19.52
CA PRO A 189 9.80 0.93 -20.60
C PRO A 189 8.30 1.11 -20.36
N GLU A 190 7.65 0.11 -19.78
CA GLU A 190 6.22 0.13 -19.45
C GLU A 190 5.87 1.19 -18.40
N ASP A 191 6.75 1.42 -17.42
CA ASP A 191 6.59 2.49 -16.42
C ASP A 191 6.65 3.86 -17.08
N ILE A 192 7.61 4.03 -17.98
CA ILE A 192 7.81 5.29 -18.71
C ILE A 192 6.61 5.57 -19.61
N ASP A 193 6.10 4.57 -20.32
CA ASP A 193 4.94 4.72 -21.19
C ASP A 193 3.67 5.00 -20.37
N LYS A 194 3.48 4.32 -19.25
CA LYS A 194 2.41 4.61 -18.27
C LYS A 194 2.48 6.06 -17.79
N LEU A 195 3.66 6.55 -17.39
CA LEU A 195 3.83 7.93 -16.94
C LEU A 195 3.53 8.95 -18.05
N LYS A 196 4.03 8.73 -19.27
CA LYS A 196 3.74 9.59 -20.43
C LYS A 196 2.24 9.67 -20.69
N PHE A 197 1.56 8.52 -20.69
CA PHE A 197 0.10 8.46 -20.83
C PHE A 197 -0.60 9.26 -19.73
N LEU A 198 -0.23 9.06 -18.47
CA LEU A 198 -0.85 9.75 -17.33
C LEU A 198 -0.60 11.26 -17.34
N ILE A 199 0.60 11.70 -17.72
CA ILE A 199 0.92 13.12 -17.88
C ILE A 199 0.05 13.73 -18.97
N HIS A 200 -0.03 13.09 -20.13
CA HIS A 200 -0.86 13.56 -21.23
C HIS A 200 -2.35 13.57 -20.84
N ALA A 201 -2.86 12.50 -20.27
CA ALA A 201 -4.25 12.40 -19.84
C ALA A 201 -4.61 13.45 -18.76
N SER A 202 -3.69 13.72 -17.83
CA SER A 202 -3.90 14.69 -16.75
C SER A 202 -3.87 16.14 -17.25
N SER A 203 -3.23 16.42 -18.38
CA SER A 203 -3.19 17.76 -18.99
C SER A 203 -4.44 18.09 -19.80
N THR A 204 -5.29 17.10 -20.08
CA THR A 204 -6.49 17.26 -20.90
C THR A 204 -7.75 17.32 -20.04
N GLN A 205 -8.62 18.32 -20.25
CA GLN A 205 -9.97 18.37 -19.64
C GLN A 205 -10.86 17.17 -19.97
N SER A 206 -10.46 16.39 -20.97
CA SER A 206 -11.15 15.17 -21.41
C SER A 206 -11.25 14.12 -20.30
N LEU A 207 -10.18 13.94 -19.51
CA LEU A 207 -10.13 12.95 -18.44
C LEU A 207 -11.16 13.25 -17.33
N GLU A 208 -11.26 14.52 -16.91
CA GLU A 208 -12.25 14.90 -15.89
C GLU A 208 -13.68 14.70 -16.38
N ASN A 209 -13.95 15.03 -17.63
CA ASN A 209 -15.26 14.86 -18.22
C ASN A 209 -15.64 13.38 -18.39
N GLU A 210 -14.70 12.55 -18.77
CA GLU A 210 -14.89 11.10 -18.88
C GLU A 210 -15.13 10.47 -17.49
N ASN A 211 -14.35 10.82 -16.51
CA ASN A 211 -14.54 10.37 -15.14
C ASN A 211 -15.88 10.82 -14.57
N ARG A 212 -16.29 12.08 -14.81
CA ARG A 212 -17.61 12.59 -14.41
C ARG A 212 -18.75 11.81 -15.04
N ARG A 213 -18.64 11.39 -16.32
CA ARG A 213 -19.65 10.54 -16.97
C ARG A 213 -19.74 9.18 -16.31
N LYS A 214 -18.60 8.51 -16.10
CA LYS A 214 -18.54 7.20 -15.45
C LYS A 214 -19.09 7.24 -14.02
N LEU A 215 -18.76 8.28 -13.25
CA LEU A 215 -19.24 8.46 -11.89
C LEU A 215 -20.73 8.81 -11.80
N LYS A 216 -21.31 9.51 -12.79
CA LYS A 216 -22.75 9.74 -12.85
C LYS A 216 -23.54 8.44 -12.99
N VAL A 217 -23.02 7.48 -13.74
CA VAL A 217 -23.62 6.15 -13.88
C VAL A 217 -23.56 5.41 -12.54
N ILE A 218 -22.43 5.45 -11.86
CA ILE A 218 -22.23 4.80 -10.55
C ILE A 218 -23.15 5.41 -9.50
N LYS A 219 -23.25 6.73 -9.43
CA LYS A 219 -24.16 7.43 -8.49
C LYS A 219 -25.63 7.00 -8.68
N ARG A 220 -26.04 6.71 -9.89
CA ARG A 220 -27.38 6.17 -10.16
C ARG A 220 -27.57 4.73 -9.64
N VAL A 221 -26.52 3.93 -9.67
CA VAL A 221 -26.56 2.55 -9.16
C VAL A 221 -26.53 2.52 -7.63
N ILE A 222 -25.76 3.40 -7.00
CA ILE A 222 -25.66 3.50 -5.53
C ILE A 222 -26.93 4.11 -4.91
N SER A 223 -27.62 5.01 -5.63
CA SER A 223 -28.87 5.62 -5.17
C SER A 223 -30.12 4.81 -5.48
N TYR A 224 -29.98 3.57 -5.94
CA TYR A 224 -31.10 2.67 -6.12
C TYR A 224 -31.62 2.20 -4.75
N GLU A 225 -32.69 2.84 -4.27
CA GLU A 225 -33.47 2.29 -3.17
C GLU A 225 -34.32 1.13 -3.73
N PRO A 226 -34.21 -0.08 -3.18
CA PRO A 226 -35.09 -1.16 -3.59
C PRO A 226 -36.55 -0.74 -3.36
N PRO A 227 -37.49 -1.16 -4.23
CA PRO A 227 -38.88 -0.86 -4.04
C PRO A 227 -39.32 -1.31 -2.64
N LYS A 228 -39.92 -0.41 -1.87
CA LYS A 228 -40.55 -0.75 -0.59
C LYS A 228 -41.57 -1.85 -0.86
N GLU A 229 -41.38 -3.04 -0.28
CA GLU A 229 -42.42 -4.07 -0.32
C GLU A 229 -43.72 -3.46 0.20
N LYS A 230 -44.75 -3.48 -0.64
CA LYS A 230 -46.10 -3.14 -0.20
C LYS A 230 -46.50 -4.19 0.83
N VAL A 231 -46.55 -3.82 2.09
CA VAL A 231 -47.21 -4.61 3.11
C VAL A 231 -48.68 -4.66 2.72
N GLU A 232 -49.12 -5.74 2.10
CA GLU A 232 -50.52 -6.04 1.94
C GLU A 232 -51.08 -6.23 3.37
N ASN A 233 -51.83 -5.24 3.81
CA ASN A 233 -52.70 -5.38 4.98
C ASN A 233 -53.83 -6.37 4.61
N ASP A 234 -53.68 -7.63 4.97
CA ASP A 234 -54.75 -8.58 5.02
C ASP A 234 -55.76 -8.05 6.06
N GLY A 235 -56.78 -7.39 5.53
CA GLY A 235 -57.93 -6.98 6.31
C GLY A 235 -58.65 -8.21 6.87
N GLN A 236 -58.48 -8.46 8.15
CA GLN A 236 -59.41 -9.32 8.88
C GLN A 236 -60.80 -8.68 8.88
N THR A 237 -61.64 -9.19 8.01
CA THR A 237 -63.10 -9.01 8.14
C THR A 237 -63.58 -9.86 9.31
N THR A 238 -63.87 -9.20 10.41
CA THR A 238 -64.64 -9.80 11.47
C THR A 238 -66.11 -9.76 11.03
N ASP A 239 -66.69 -10.95 10.76
CA ASP A 239 -68.13 -11.12 10.62
C ASP A 239 -68.79 -10.84 11.97
N PRO A 240 -69.91 -10.13 12.01
CA PRO A 240 -70.71 -10.01 13.21
C PRO A 240 -71.68 -11.23 13.31
N GLU A 241 -71.55 -11.98 14.40
CA GLU A 241 -72.56 -12.99 14.79
C GLU A 241 -73.91 -12.32 15.05
N LEU A 242 -74.93 -13.00 14.54
CA LEU A 242 -76.33 -12.95 14.99
C LEU A 242 -76.55 -14.04 16.05
#